data_7cd0f91f544aef612cc7a11836f3bf3e
#
_entry.id   7cd0f91f544aef612cc7a11836f3bf3e
#
_cell.length_a   1.000
_cell.length_b   1.000
_cell.length_c   1.000
_cell.angle_alpha   90.00
_cell.angle_beta   90.00
_cell.angle_gamma   90.00
#
_symmetry.space_group_name_H-M   'P 1'
#
loop_
_entity.id
_entity.type
_entity.pdbx_description
1 polymer ?
#
loop_
_entity_poly.entity_id
_entity_poly.type
_entity_poly.pdbx_seq_one_letter_code
_entity_poly.pdbx_strand_id
1 'polypeptide(L)'
;MNLRNILVPLGAVALIGFGFYAYGWAGVAAVAGGLLMWGLLHFTRLMSVMQKAAKRPIGYVGSAVMLNARLAKGVNLMHVVAMTQALGERVSAENVQPEVYRWTDGTRSHVTCEFQQGKLVVWTLVRPQDNPAADGEGAPPAAP
;
A
#
# COMPACT_ATOMS: atom_id res chain seq x y z
N MET A 1 -15.69 16.41 -0.58
CA MET A 1 -14.75 17.10 0.34
C MET A 1 -14.85 16.42 1.70
N ASN A 2 -13.75 15.84 2.21
CA ASN A 2 -13.79 15.13 3.50
C ASN A 2 -13.81 16.16 4.63
N LEU A 3 -14.85 16.12 5.46
CA LEU A 3 -15.06 16.98 6.63
C LEU A 3 -13.79 17.05 7.51
N ARG A 4 -13.06 15.96 7.61
CA ARG A 4 -11.79 15.88 8.35
C ARG A 4 -10.70 16.81 7.81
N ASN A 5 -10.64 17.03 6.49
CA ASN A 5 -9.63 17.90 5.87
C ASN A 5 -9.89 19.40 6.15
N ILE A 6 -11.10 19.74 6.54
CA ILE A 6 -11.49 21.13 6.92
C ILE A 6 -11.40 21.30 8.42
N LEU A 7 -11.79 20.28 9.21
CA LEU A 7 -11.79 20.34 10.68
C LEU A 7 -10.38 20.45 11.28
N VAL A 8 -9.39 19.79 10.68
CA VAL A 8 -8.00 19.80 11.19
C VAL A 8 -7.38 21.21 11.09
N PRO A 9 -7.36 21.88 9.91
CA PRO A 9 -6.80 23.22 9.82
C PRO A 9 -7.62 24.25 10.62
N LEU A 10 -8.94 24.12 10.66
CA LEU A 10 -9.79 25.00 11.46
C LEU A 10 -9.48 24.90 12.97
N GLY A 11 -9.30 23.67 13.46
CA GLY A 11 -8.90 23.41 14.85
C GLY A 11 -7.51 23.95 15.17
N ALA A 12 -6.55 23.84 14.24
CA ALA A 12 -5.21 24.41 14.41
C ALA A 12 -5.22 25.94 14.51
N VAL A 13 -5.98 26.61 13.65
CA VAL A 13 -6.15 28.09 13.70
C VAL A 13 -6.81 28.52 15.01
N ALA A 14 -7.85 27.82 15.45
CA ALA A 14 -8.52 28.11 16.72
C ALA A 14 -7.57 27.94 17.92
N LEU A 15 -6.73 26.89 17.93
CA LEU A 15 -5.72 26.67 18.97
C LEU A 15 -4.66 27.78 19.01
N ILE A 16 -4.19 28.22 17.83
CA ILE A 16 -3.23 29.34 17.75
C ILE A 16 -3.85 30.63 18.28
N GLY A 17 -5.08 30.93 17.89
CA GLY A 17 -5.81 32.12 18.38
C GLY A 17 -6.04 32.09 19.88
N PHE A 18 -6.43 30.96 20.44
CA PHE A 18 -6.59 30.76 21.86
C PHE A 18 -5.27 30.88 22.64
N GLY A 19 -4.20 30.26 22.10
CA GLY A 19 -2.85 30.35 22.67
C GLY A 19 -2.34 31.78 22.72
N PHE A 20 -2.57 32.57 21.68
CA PHE A 20 -2.23 33.98 21.66
C PHE A 20 -3.02 34.81 22.70
N TYR A 21 -4.32 34.56 22.80
CA TYR A 21 -5.18 35.26 23.75
C TYR A 21 -4.80 34.97 25.22
N ALA A 22 -4.47 33.72 25.56
CA ALA A 22 -4.17 33.28 26.92
C ALA A 22 -2.76 33.64 27.40
N TYR A 23 -1.75 33.47 26.49
CA TYR A 23 -0.31 33.56 26.85
C TYR A 23 0.50 34.43 25.89
N GLY A 24 -0.12 35.17 24.98
CA GLY A 24 0.57 36.01 24.00
C GLY A 24 1.49 35.19 23.06
N TRP A 25 2.63 35.73 22.75
CA TRP A 25 3.61 35.09 21.87
C TRP A 25 4.16 33.74 22.37
N ALA A 26 4.26 33.60 23.70
CA ALA A 26 4.69 32.35 24.31
C ALA A 26 3.67 31.22 24.07
N GLY A 27 2.37 31.52 24.09
CA GLY A 27 1.32 30.57 23.76
C GLY A 27 1.33 30.14 22.31
N VAL A 28 1.58 31.06 21.39
CA VAL A 28 1.74 30.74 19.96
C VAL A 28 2.94 29.77 19.73
N ALA A 29 4.08 30.06 20.39
CA ALA A 29 5.26 29.19 20.28
C ALA A 29 5.01 27.79 20.83
N ALA A 30 4.28 27.64 21.93
CA ALA A 30 3.91 26.36 22.52
C ALA A 30 2.98 25.56 21.60
N VAL A 31 1.95 26.19 21.05
CA VAL A 31 1.00 25.55 20.11
C VAL A 31 1.71 25.17 18.82
N ALA A 32 2.55 26.05 18.26
CA ALA A 32 3.33 25.75 17.06
C ALA A 32 4.29 24.57 17.29
N GLY A 33 5.00 24.52 18.42
CA GLY A 33 5.86 23.41 18.81
C GLY A 33 5.10 22.07 18.93
N GLY A 34 3.92 22.10 19.54
CA GLY A 34 3.03 20.93 19.65
C GLY A 34 2.55 20.42 18.29
N LEU A 35 2.15 21.32 17.39
CA LEU A 35 1.72 21.00 16.04
C LEU A 35 2.88 20.43 15.19
N LEU A 36 4.07 21.00 15.29
CA LEU A 36 5.27 20.49 14.63
C LEU A 36 5.63 19.08 15.13
N MET A 37 5.60 18.87 16.44
CA MET A 37 5.90 17.57 17.03
C MET A 37 4.86 16.51 16.61
N TRP A 38 3.58 16.88 16.61
CA TRP A 38 2.51 16.01 16.12
C TRP A 38 2.68 15.68 14.62
N GLY A 39 3.00 16.68 13.80
CA GLY A 39 3.27 16.51 12.37
C GLY A 39 4.46 15.59 12.11
N LEU A 40 5.56 15.75 12.85
CA LEU A 40 6.74 14.88 12.79
C LEU A 40 6.41 13.43 13.15
N LEU A 41 5.66 13.21 14.24
CA LEU A 41 5.23 11.86 14.62
C LEU A 41 4.34 11.21 13.56
N HIS A 42 3.46 11.98 12.93
CA HIS A 42 2.61 11.49 11.86
C HIS A 42 3.42 11.16 10.60
N PHE A 43 4.39 12.01 10.27
CA PHE A 43 5.29 11.81 9.13
C PHE A 43 6.24 10.61 9.32
N THR A 44 6.83 10.44 10.52
CA THR A 44 7.69 9.29 10.81
C THR A 44 6.94 7.96 10.72
N ARG A 45 5.66 7.94 11.12
CA ARG A 45 4.81 6.75 10.97
C ARG A 45 4.59 6.41 9.49
N LEU A 46 4.36 7.40 8.64
CA LEU A 46 4.21 7.21 7.20
C LEU A 46 5.51 6.70 6.55
N MET A 47 6.64 7.32 6.92
CA MET A 47 7.97 6.93 6.43
C MET A 47 8.37 5.51 6.84
N SER A 48 7.98 5.06 8.03
CA SER A 48 8.30 3.69 8.49
C SER A 48 7.61 2.61 7.64
N VAL A 49 6.42 2.88 7.13
CA VAL A 49 5.71 1.97 6.20
C VAL A 49 6.43 1.90 4.86
N MET A 50 6.85 3.05 4.33
CA MET A 50 7.58 3.11 3.06
C MET A 50 8.96 2.45 3.14
N GLN A 51 9.68 2.62 4.25
CA GLN A 51 10.98 1.97 4.47
C GLN A 51 10.84 0.44 4.56
N LYS A 52 9.79 -0.07 5.19
CA LYS A 52 9.53 -1.52 5.25
C LYS A 52 9.20 -2.08 3.88
N ALA A 53 8.44 -1.35 3.08
CA ALA A 53 8.12 -1.74 1.71
C ALA A 53 9.36 -1.73 0.79
N ALA A 54 10.30 -0.79 0.99
CA ALA A 54 11.53 -0.69 0.21
C ALA A 54 12.56 -1.79 0.52
N LYS A 55 12.49 -2.43 1.70
CA LYS A 55 13.41 -3.50 2.09
C LYS A 55 13.04 -4.88 1.53
N ARG A 56 11.84 -5.05 0.98
CA ARG A 56 11.38 -6.30 0.36
C ARG A 56 11.54 -6.25 -1.15
N PRO A 57 11.73 -7.40 -1.82
CA PRO A 57 11.74 -7.46 -3.29
C PRO A 57 10.46 -6.85 -3.86
N ILE A 58 10.61 -6.09 -4.95
CA ILE A 58 9.47 -5.51 -5.67
C ILE A 58 8.58 -6.66 -6.17
N GLY A 59 7.27 -6.50 -6.04
CA GLY A 59 6.32 -7.52 -6.47
C GLY A 59 6.19 -8.73 -5.55
N TYR A 60 6.78 -8.70 -4.35
CA TYR A 60 6.67 -9.81 -3.40
C TYR A 60 5.48 -9.64 -2.43
N VAL A 61 4.80 -10.75 -2.15
CA VAL A 61 3.79 -10.84 -1.09
C VAL A 61 3.95 -12.16 -0.32
N GLY A 62 3.66 -12.16 0.97
CA GLY A 62 3.73 -13.37 1.79
C GLY A 62 2.73 -14.45 1.37
N SER A 63 1.54 -14.06 0.91
CA SER A 63 0.52 -14.95 0.36
C SER A 63 -0.41 -14.18 -0.58
N ALA A 64 -0.42 -14.56 -1.85
CA ALA A 64 -1.29 -13.98 -2.88
C ALA A 64 -2.77 -14.25 -2.57
N VAL A 65 -3.08 -15.42 -2.02
CA VAL A 65 -4.44 -15.81 -1.63
C VAL A 65 -4.98 -14.94 -0.50
N MET A 66 -4.17 -14.69 0.53
CA MET A 66 -4.53 -13.80 1.64
C MET A 66 -4.68 -12.35 1.19
N LEU A 67 -3.83 -11.90 0.27
CA LEU A 67 -3.97 -10.59 -0.34
C LEU A 67 -5.30 -10.48 -1.08
N ASN A 68 -5.60 -11.44 -1.96
CA ASN A 68 -6.86 -11.47 -2.70
C ASN A 68 -8.10 -11.38 -1.80
N ALA A 69 -8.08 -12.08 -0.65
CA ALA A 69 -9.18 -12.07 0.32
C ALA A 69 -9.36 -10.73 1.05
N ARG A 70 -8.30 -9.92 1.13
CA ARG A 70 -8.32 -8.61 1.82
C ARG A 70 -8.53 -7.42 0.90
N LEU A 71 -8.42 -7.60 -0.41
CA LEU A 71 -8.64 -6.55 -1.38
C LEU A 71 -10.13 -6.19 -1.45
N ALA A 72 -10.42 -4.91 -1.59
CA ALA A 72 -11.75 -4.38 -1.79
C ALA A 72 -11.73 -3.30 -2.88
N LYS A 73 -12.82 -3.18 -3.61
CA LYS A 73 -12.97 -2.15 -4.64
C LYS A 73 -12.85 -0.75 -4.04
N GLY A 74 -12.11 0.14 -4.70
CA GLY A 74 -11.91 1.52 -4.27
C GLY A 74 -10.76 1.74 -3.27
N VAL A 75 -10.08 0.67 -2.84
CA VAL A 75 -8.87 0.78 -2.01
C VAL A 75 -7.76 1.45 -2.82
N ASN A 76 -6.99 2.33 -2.19
CA ASN A 76 -5.92 3.02 -2.87
C ASN A 76 -4.64 2.18 -2.90
N LEU A 77 -3.76 2.43 -3.89
CA LEU A 77 -2.50 1.73 -4.08
C LEU A 77 -1.62 1.75 -2.81
N MET A 78 -1.56 2.88 -2.10
CA MET A 78 -0.77 3.02 -0.88
C MET A 78 -1.25 2.09 0.24
N HIS A 79 -2.55 1.85 0.32
CA HIS A 79 -3.12 0.91 1.29
C HIS A 79 -2.73 -0.53 0.95
N VAL A 80 -2.72 -0.90 -0.34
CA VAL A 80 -2.27 -2.23 -0.78
C VAL A 80 -0.79 -2.43 -0.49
N VAL A 81 0.06 -1.42 -0.76
CA VAL A 81 1.49 -1.43 -0.40
C VAL A 81 1.69 -1.56 1.12
N ALA A 82 0.87 -0.90 1.92
CA ALA A 82 0.92 -1.03 3.39
C ALA A 82 0.52 -2.44 3.88
N MET A 83 -0.46 -3.08 3.23
CA MET A 83 -0.86 -4.46 3.54
C MET A 83 0.19 -5.49 3.14
N THR A 84 0.78 -5.35 1.96
CA THR A 84 1.79 -6.29 1.44
C THR A 84 3.18 -6.04 2.01
N GLN A 85 3.42 -4.82 2.52
CA GLN A 85 4.74 -4.33 2.94
C GLN A 85 5.80 -4.47 1.83
N ALA A 86 5.37 -4.42 0.57
CA ALA A 86 6.22 -4.46 -0.61
C ALA A 86 5.59 -3.60 -1.72
N LEU A 87 6.45 -2.99 -2.53
CA LEU A 87 6.01 -2.31 -3.74
C LEU A 87 5.54 -3.34 -4.75
N GLY A 88 4.43 -3.05 -5.46
CA GLY A 88 3.97 -3.88 -6.57
C GLY A 88 4.93 -3.77 -7.76
N GLU A 89 5.11 -4.88 -8.46
CA GLU A 89 5.74 -4.89 -9.76
C GLU A 89 4.80 -4.23 -10.76
N ARG A 90 5.23 -3.12 -11.38
CA ARG A 90 4.43 -2.46 -12.42
C ARG A 90 4.49 -3.28 -13.70
N VAL A 91 3.32 -3.67 -14.18
CA VAL A 91 3.16 -4.44 -15.44
C VAL A 91 2.75 -3.51 -16.59
N SER A 92 2.04 -2.41 -16.30
CA SER A 92 1.67 -1.40 -17.30
C SER A 92 2.83 -0.47 -17.63
N ALA A 93 2.81 0.14 -18.84
CA ALA A 93 3.73 1.20 -19.21
C ALA A 93 3.56 2.44 -18.31
N GLU A 94 4.61 3.28 -18.23
CA GLU A 94 4.55 4.52 -17.46
C GLU A 94 3.51 5.48 -18.06
N ASN A 95 2.76 6.14 -17.17
CA ASN A 95 1.73 7.12 -17.51
C ASN A 95 0.54 6.60 -18.33
N VAL A 96 0.33 5.28 -18.40
CA VAL A 96 -0.84 4.67 -19.04
C VAL A 96 -1.86 4.27 -17.97
N GLN A 97 -3.11 4.64 -18.18
CA GLN A 97 -4.25 4.21 -17.34
C GLN A 97 -5.00 3.07 -18.05
N PRO A 98 -5.43 2.04 -17.31
CA PRO A 98 -5.26 1.77 -15.89
C PRO A 98 -3.82 1.35 -15.54
N GLU A 99 -3.34 1.76 -14.36
CA GLU A 99 -2.06 1.28 -13.84
C GLU A 99 -2.20 -0.14 -13.33
N VAL A 100 -1.38 -1.05 -13.83
CA VAL A 100 -1.43 -2.47 -13.46
C VAL A 100 -0.22 -2.84 -12.63
N TYR A 101 -0.48 -3.37 -11.44
CA TYR A 101 0.54 -3.85 -10.52
C TYR A 101 0.34 -5.32 -10.19
N ARG A 102 1.43 -6.06 -10.02
CA ARG A 102 1.45 -7.48 -9.69
C ARG A 102 2.19 -7.72 -8.38
N TRP A 103 1.64 -8.63 -7.57
CA TRP A 103 2.31 -9.18 -6.39
C TRP A 103 2.33 -10.70 -6.49
N THR A 104 3.51 -11.28 -6.39
CA THR A 104 3.76 -12.72 -6.50
C THR A 104 4.23 -13.26 -5.15
N ASP A 105 3.74 -14.42 -4.74
CA ASP A 105 4.17 -15.11 -3.52
C ASP A 105 5.22 -16.20 -3.79
N GLY A 106 5.72 -16.84 -2.71
CA GLY A 106 6.70 -17.91 -2.81
C GLY A 106 6.20 -19.17 -3.54
N THR A 107 4.89 -19.33 -3.73
CA THR A 107 4.29 -20.45 -4.48
C THR A 107 4.08 -20.15 -5.96
N ARG A 108 4.58 -19.02 -6.44
CA ARG A 108 4.34 -18.45 -7.78
C ARG A 108 2.88 -18.07 -8.06
N SER A 109 2.01 -18.10 -7.05
CA SER A 109 0.69 -17.50 -7.17
C SER A 109 0.83 -15.97 -7.17
N HIS A 110 0.06 -15.30 -8.00
CA HIS A 110 0.14 -13.84 -8.08
C HIS A 110 -1.24 -13.19 -8.16
N VAL A 111 -1.31 -11.97 -7.64
CA VAL A 111 -2.48 -11.09 -7.77
C VAL A 111 -2.10 -9.92 -8.65
N THR A 112 -2.85 -9.73 -9.71
CA THR A 112 -2.74 -8.57 -10.60
C THR A 112 -3.85 -7.60 -10.23
N CYS A 113 -3.50 -6.36 -9.97
CA CYS A 113 -4.40 -5.30 -9.54
C CYS A 113 -4.38 -4.15 -10.54
N GLU A 114 -5.55 -3.71 -10.97
CA GLU A 114 -5.72 -2.57 -11.87
C GLU A 114 -6.21 -1.35 -11.08
N PHE A 115 -5.45 -0.27 -11.15
CA PHE A 115 -5.77 0.97 -10.48
C PHE A 115 -6.13 2.04 -11.52
N GLN A 116 -7.22 2.73 -11.28
CA GLN A 116 -7.63 3.89 -12.04
C GLN A 116 -7.67 5.11 -11.12
N GLN A 117 -6.92 6.14 -11.46
CA GLN A 117 -6.74 7.33 -10.61
C GLN A 117 -6.31 6.98 -9.16
N GLY A 118 -5.42 5.99 -9.01
CA GLY A 118 -4.93 5.51 -7.73
C GLY A 118 -5.89 4.67 -6.89
N LYS A 119 -7.07 4.31 -7.42
CA LYS A 119 -8.06 3.45 -6.77
C LYS A 119 -8.17 2.11 -7.46
N LEU A 120 -8.24 1.03 -6.68
CA LEU A 120 -8.40 -0.34 -7.17
C LEU A 120 -9.78 -0.52 -7.82
N VAL A 121 -9.79 -0.92 -9.08
CA VAL A 121 -11.01 -1.18 -9.87
C VAL A 121 -11.25 -2.67 -10.02
N VAL A 122 -10.21 -3.41 -10.43
CA VAL A 122 -10.26 -4.84 -10.70
C VAL A 122 -9.00 -5.51 -10.14
N TRP A 123 -9.14 -6.73 -9.68
CA TRP A 123 -8.01 -7.58 -9.31
C TRP A 123 -8.30 -9.04 -9.65
N THR A 124 -7.25 -9.79 -9.99
CA THR A 124 -7.34 -11.19 -10.39
C THR A 124 -6.25 -11.99 -9.69
N LEU A 125 -6.64 -13.10 -9.05
CA LEU A 125 -5.71 -14.09 -8.50
C LEU A 125 -5.45 -15.17 -9.54
N VAL A 126 -4.18 -15.39 -9.85
CA VAL A 126 -3.72 -16.51 -10.67
C VAL A 126 -2.89 -17.45 -9.80
N ARG A 127 -3.23 -18.72 -9.82
CA ARG A 127 -2.44 -19.78 -9.18
C ARG A 127 -1.77 -20.61 -10.27
N PRO A 128 -0.48 -21.01 -10.11
CA PRO A 128 0.09 -22.01 -10.99
C PRO A 128 -0.76 -23.27 -10.84
N GLN A 129 -1.21 -23.79 -11.95
CA GLN A 129 -1.78 -25.14 -11.96
C GLN A 129 -0.61 -26.09 -11.82
N ASP A 130 -0.50 -26.78 -10.69
CA ASP A 130 0.29 -28.00 -10.63
C ASP A 130 -0.36 -28.96 -11.62
N ASN A 131 0.22 -29.07 -12.81
CA ASN A 131 -0.20 -30.04 -13.80
C ASN A 131 0.48 -31.37 -13.41
N PRO A 132 -0.24 -32.34 -12.78
CA PRO A 132 0.36 -33.63 -12.41
C PRO A 132 0.70 -34.50 -13.60
N ALA A 133 0.50 -34.01 -14.83
CA ALA A 133 0.74 -34.75 -16.07
C ALA A 133 2.16 -34.59 -16.67
N ALA A 134 3.05 -33.79 -16.05
CA ALA A 134 4.40 -33.59 -16.58
C ALA A 134 5.45 -34.57 -16.00
N ASP A 135 5.12 -35.29 -14.94
CA ASP A 135 6.07 -36.23 -14.29
C ASP A 135 5.86 -37.71 -14.70
N GLY A 136 5.02 -37.95 -15.70
CA GLY A 136 4.63 -39.32 -16.14
C GLY A 136 5.22 -39.80 -17.47
N GLU A 137 6.02 -38.99 -18.15
CA GLU A 137 6.52 -39.40 -19.49
C GLU A 137 8.05 -39.52 -19.50
N GLY A 138 8.54 -40.64 -18.99
CA GLY A 138 9.97 -40.94 -18.99
C GLY A 138 10.32 -42.34 -18.53
N ALA A 139 9.43 -43.35 -18.69
CA ALA A 139 9.82 -44.75 -18.58
C ALA A 139 10.18 -45.28 -19.96
N PRO A 140 11.46 -45.66 -20.24
CA PRO A 140 11.80 -46.31 -21.48
C PRO A 140 11.17 -47.71 -21.52
N PRO A 141 10.63 -48.19 -22.68
CA PRO A 141 10.10 -49.54 -22.80
C PRO A 141 11.23 -50.54 -22.63
N ALA A 142 11.05 -51.51 -21.73
CA ALA A 142 11.90 -52.66 -21.63
C ALA A 142 11.85 -53.44 -22.95
N ALA A 143 13.00 -53.58 -23.59
CA ALA A 143 13.16 -54.44 -24.75
C ALA A 143 13.06 -55.92 -24.37
N PRO A 144 12.59 -56.81 -25.30
CA PRO A 144 12.38 -58.23 -25.06
C PRO A 144 13.68 -59.01 -24.85
#